data_a33152901be1eb7e9fae22c7a7bc4096
#
_entry.id   a33152901be1eb7e9fae22c7a7bc4096
#
_cell.length_a   1.000
_cell.length_b   1.000
_cell.length_c   1.000
_cell.angle_alpha   90.00
_cell.angle_beta   90.00
_cell.angle_gamma   90.00
#
_symmetry.space_group_name_H-M   'P 1'
#
loop_
_entity.id
_entity.type
_entity.pdbx_description
1 polymer ?
#
loop_
_entity_poly.entity_id
_entity_poly.type
_entity_poly.pdbx_seq_one_letter_code
_entity_poly.pdbx_strand_id
1 'polypeptide(L)'
;MYLPMHWQSRTLTAEHFKMAIVSNKFHDAVCQLSRCYFGELLPVSIGENEAAGIRKKPAPDTVFTALERLGSTVEHAVYIGDSEVDAATARNAGMDCILVSWGFRKRELLASYDPVAIADQPSDIWEILNR
;
A
#
# COMPACT_ATOMS: atom_id res chain seq x y z
N MET A 1 0.81 1.11 5.11
CA MET A 1 2.19 0.68 5.30
C MET A 1 3.15 1.79 4.91
N TYR A 2 4.25 1.93 5.61
CA TYR A 2 5.27 2.94 5.29
C TYR A 2 6.31 2.34 4.32
N LEU A 3 6.47 2.96 3.14
CA LEU A 3 7.50 2.57 2.18
C LEU A 3 8.56 3.68 2.12
N PRO A 4 9.80 3.43 2.58
CA PRO A 4 10.89 4.39 2.42
C PRO A 4 11.31 4.43 0.94
N MET A 5 10.66 5.29 0.16
CA MET A 5 10.96 5.46 -1.26
C MET A 5 11.89 6.63 -1.47
N HIS A 6 12.71 6.53 -2.51
CA HIS A 6 13.54 7.66 -2.95
C HIS A 6 12.64 8.82 -3.37
N TRP A 7 13.06 10.06 -3.07
CA TRP A 7 12.29 11.28 -3.34
C TRP A 7 11.77 11.34 -4.78
N GLN A 8 12.66 11.10 -5.75
CA GLN A 8 12.30 11.16 -7.17
C GLN A 8 11.24 10.12 -7.54
N SER A 9 11.38 8.90 -7.04
CA SER A 9 10.41 7.83 -7.28
C SER A 9 9.04 8.16 -6.72
N ARG A 10 8.98 8.78 -5.53
CA ARG A 10 7.73 9.21 -4.91
C ARG A 10 7.02 10.27 -5.77
N THR A 11 7.77 11.27 -6.23
CA THR A 11 7.22 12.35 -7.05
C THR A 11 6.68 11.83 -8.37
N LEU A 12 7.46 11.02 -9.09
CA LEU A 12 7.03 10.45 -10.37
C LEU A 12 5.78 9.58 -10.21
N THR A 13 5.74 8.75 -9.17
CA THR A 13 4.58 7.88 -8.91
C THR A 13 3.34 8.73 -8.59
N ALA A 14 3.47 9.74 -7.73
CA ALA A 14 2.36 10.61 -7.34
C ALA A 14 1.81 11.43 -8.51
N GLU A 15 2.64 11.83 -9.47
CA GLU A 15 2.21 12.58 -10.65
C GLU A 15 1.36 11.73 -11.61
N HIS A 16 1.61 10.43 -11.70
CA HIS A 16 0.98 9.54 -12.68
C HIS A 16 -0.08 8.61 -12.08
N PHE A 17 -0.05 8.38 -10.76
CA PHE A 17 -0.94 7.46 -10.09
C PHE A 17 -1.54 8.11 -8.84
N LYS A 18 -2.79 7.78 -8.56
CA LYS A 18 -3.40 8.11 -7.27
C LYS A 18 -2.82 7.15 -6.23
N MET A 19 -2.44 7.68 -5.08
CA MET A 19 -1.77 6.92 -4.03
C MET A 19 -2.47 7.07 -2.69
N ALA A 20 -2.46 5.99 -1.91
CA ALA A 20 -2.97 6.00 -0.54
C ALA A 20 -2.10 5.13 0.36
N ILE A 21 -2.09 5.44 1.65
CA ILE A 21 -1.48 4.59 2.67
C ILE A 21 -2.60 3.86 3.42
N VAL A 22 -2.42 2.55 3.62
CA VAL A 22 -3.25 1.75 4.53
C VAL A 22 -2.35 1.10 5.57
N SER A 23 -2.74 1.14 6.83
CA SER A 23 -1.90 0.69 7.94
C SER A 23 -2.76 0.08 9.05
N ASN A 24 -2.15 -0.79 9.87
CA ASN A 24 -2.78 -1.29 11.09
C ASN A 24 -2.63 -0.34 12.28
N LYS A 25 -1.95 0.80 12.10
CA LYS A 25 -1.92 1.83 13.14
C LYS A 25 -3.29 2.50 13.24
N PHE A 26 -3.59 3.04 14.42
CA PHE A 26 -4.81 3.79 14.64
C PHE A 26 -4.93 4.93 13.61
N HIS A 27 -6.13 5.13 13.08
CA HIS A 27 -6.35 6.02 11.91
C HIS A 27 -5.78 7.43 12.11
N ASP A 28 -6.03 8.06 13.26
CA ASP A 28 -5.54 9.43 13.51
C ASP A 28 -4.01 9.49 13.48
N ALA A 29 -3.32 8.46 14.01
CA ALA A 29 -1.86 8.38 13.97
C ALA A 29 -1.35 8.24 12.53
N VAL A 30 -2.02 7.44 11.70
CA VAL A 30 -1.67 7.27 10.29
C VAL A 30 -1.80 8.59 9.54
N CYS A 31 -2.90 9.32 9.73
CA CYS A 31 -3.12 10.62 9.09
C CYS A 31 -2.06 11.64 9.50
N GLN A 32 -1.69 11.67 10.78
CA GLN A 32 -0.66 12.56 11.28
C GLN A 32 0.71 12.24 10.69
N LEU A 33 1.10 10.96 10.67
CA LEU A 33 2.37 10.51 10.09
C LEU A 33 2.43 10.80 8.59
N SER A 34 1.34 10.55 7.87
CA SER A 34 1.26 10.81 6.44
C SER A 34 1.46 12.30 6.13
N ARG A 35 0.83 13.18 6.88
CA ARG A 35 1.01 14.64 6.72
C ARG A 35 2.45 15.07 7.00
N CYS A 36 3.11 14.48 8.01
CA CYS A 36 4.48 14.80 8.34
C CYS A 36 5.48 14.37 7.27
N TYR A 37 5.30 13.17 6.69
CA TYR A 37 6.30 12.56 5.81
C TYR A 37 5.99 12.69 4.33
N PHE A 38 4.74 12.79 3.95
CA PHE A 38 4.33 12.76 2.54
C PHE A 38 3.60 14.03 2.09
N GLY A 39 3.05 14.80 3.03
CA GLY A 39 2.33 16.04 2.71
C GLY A 39 1.21 15.79 1.70
N GLU A 40 1.19 16.58 0.64
CA GLU A 40 0.15 16.50 -0.40
C GLU A 40 0.35 15.34 -1.39
N LEU A 41 1.52 14.67 -1.37
CA LEU A 41 1.78 13.53 -2.26
C LEU A 41 0.85 12.34 -1.99
N LEU A 42 0.43 12.17 -0.73
CA LEU A 42 -0.47 11.09 -0.32
C LEU A 42 -1.65 11.68 0.46
N PRO A 43 -2.64 12.23 -0.24
CA PRO A 43 -3.78 12.86 0.43
C PRO A 43 -4.71 11.87 1.13
N VAL A 44 -4.64 10.58 0.77
CA VAL A 44 -5.48 9.54 1.38
C VAL A 44 -4.61 8.64 2.26
N SER A 45 -4.92 8.58 3.55
CA SER A 45 -4.28 7.69 4.51
C SER A 45 -5.33 7.11 5.44
N ILE A 46 -5.36 5.77 5.51
CA ILE A 46 -6.35 5.03 6.27
C ILE A 46 -5.63 4.16 7.29
N GLY A 47 -5.95 4.35 8.56
CA GLY A 47 -5.58 3.44 9.63
C GLY A 47 -6.77 2.59 10.06
N GLU A 48 -6.54 1.63 10.97
CA GLU A 48 -7.64 0.87 11.53
C GLU A 48 -8.56 1.80 12.36
N ASN A 49 -9.83 1.54 12.32
CA ASN A 49 -10.82 2.23 13.15
C ASN A 49 -11.98 1.28 13.41
N GLU A 50 -11.75 0.31 14.28
CA GLU A 50 -12.73 -0.73 14.58
C GLU A 50 -14.03 -0.15 15.18
N ALA A 51 -13.94 0.96 15.91
CA ALA A 51 -15.10 1.64 16.46
C ALA A 51 -16.04 2.18 15.36
N ALA A 52 -15.51 2.53 14.19
CA ALA A 52 -16.27 2.94 13.02
C ALA A 52 -16.54 1.79 12.04
N GLY A 53 -16.19 0.55 12.40
CA GLY A 53 -16.41 -0.63 11.57
C GLY A 53 -15.30 -0.90 10.56
N ILE A 54 -14.17 -0.20 10.65
CA ILE A 54 -13.02 -0.42 9.77
C ILE A 54 -12.02 -1.31 10.50
N ARG A 55 -12.03 -2.59 10.16
CA ARG A 55 -11.15 -3.58 10.78
C ARG A 55 -9.73 -3.45 10.21
N LYS A 56 -8.75 -3.83 11.03
CA LYS A 56 -7.35 -3.83 10.60
C LYS A 56 -7.03 -4.99 9.66
N LYS A 57 -5.92 -4.87 8.93
CA LYS A 57 -5.42 -5.92 8.06
C LYS A 57 -5.20 -7.23 8.86
N PRO A 58 -5.47 -8.40 8.29
CA PRO A 58 -5.69 -8.68 6.87
C PRO A 58 -7.13 -8.50 6.38
N ALA A 59 -8.03 -7.91 7.17
CA ALA A 59 -9.35 -7.53 6.64
C ALA A 59 -9.17 -6.49 5.52
N PRO A 60 -10.01 -6.53 4.47
CA PRO A 60 -9.86 -5.61 3.34
C PRO A 60 -10.50 -4.22 3.59
N ASP A 61 -11.01 -3.97 4.78
CA ASP A 61 -11.80 -2.78 5.10
C ASP A 61 -11.03 -1.48 4.83
N THR A 62 -9.76 -1.40 5.26
CA THR A 62 -8.94 -0.21 5.04
C THR A 62 -8.68 0.04 3.56
N VAL A 63 -8.50 -1.03 2.79
CA VAL A 63 -8.27 -0.96 1.34
C VAL A 63 -9.52 -0.45 0.64
N PHE A 64 -10.70 -0.98 0.97
CA PHE A 64 -11.95 -0.53 0.36
C PHE A 64 -12.25 0.94 0.68
N THR A 65 -11.96 1.37 1.91
CA THR A 65 -12.10 2.76 2.30
C THR A 65 -11.16 3.66 1.51
N ALA A 66 -9.90 3.24 1.34
CA ALA A 66 -8.92 3.99 0.56
C ALA A 66 -9.34 4.10 -0.91
N LEU A 67 -9.79 3.00 -1.51
CA LEU A 67 -10.24 2.99 -2.91
C LEU A 67 -11.43 3.90 -3.13
N GLU A 68 -12.38 3.89 -2.22
CA GLU A 68 -13.54 4.79 -2.28
C GLU A 68 -13.10 6.25 -2.29
N ARG A 69 -12.18 6.63 -1.41
CA ARG A 69 -11.66 8.00 -1.35
C ARG A 69 -10.83 8.40 -2.56
N LEU A 70 -10.14 7.43 -3.18
CA LEU A 70 -9.39 7.67 -4.42
C LEU A 70 -10.31 7.72 -5.65
N GLY A 71 -11.57 7.30 -5.51
CA GLY A 71 -12.48 7.16 -6.65
C GLY A 71 -12.05 6.05 -7.60
N SER A 72 -11.51 4.96 -7.06
CA SER A 72 -10.97 3.83 -7.84
C SER A 72 -11.62 2.51 -7.43
N THR A 73 -11.23 1.43 -8.13
CA THR A 73 -11.75 0.08 -7.89
C THR A 73 -10.60 -0.91 -7.80
N VAL A 74 -10.86 -2.13 -7.32
CA VAL A 74 -9.82 -3.16 -7.17
C VAL A 74 -9.21 -3.56 -8.53
N GLU A 75 -9.97 -3.49 -9.62
CA GLU A 75 -9.50 -3.83 -10.95
C GLU A 75 -8.48 -2.81 -11.48
N HIS A 76 -8.52 -1.59 -10.99
CA HIS A 76 -7.66 -0.48 -11.43
C HIS A 76 -6.63 -0.09 -10.37
N ALA A 77 -6.37 -0.95 -9.41
CA ALA A 77 -5.48 -0.67 -8.30
C ALA A 77 -4.54 -1.84 -8.04
N VAL A 78 -3.41 -1.55 -7.41
CA VAL A 78 -2.45 -2.56 -6.95
C VAL A 78 -2.09 -2.25 -5.50
N TYR A 79 -1.97 -3.28 -4.70
CA TYR A 79 -1.52 -3.19 -3.32
C TYR A 79 -0.01 -3.39 -3.25
N ILE A 80 0.69 -2.54 -2.51
CA ILE A 80 2.14 -2.66 -2.32
C ILE A 80 2.42 -2.90 -0.85
N GLY A 81 3.11 -3.97 -0.53
CA GLY A 81 3.41 -4.35 0.84
C GLY A 81 4.71 -5.11 1.01
N ASP A 82 5.03 -5.48 2.25
CA ASP A 82 6.30 -6.13 2.59
C ASP A 82 6.15 -7.38 3.46
N SER A 83 4.93 -7.86 3.67
CA SER A 83 4.70 -8.96 4.60
C SER A 83 3.55 -9.88 4.16
N GLU A 84 3.42 -10.99 4.89
CA GLU A 84 2.31 -11.93 4.74
C GLU A 84 0.95 -11.28 5.01
N VAL A 85 0.90 -10.32 5.91
CA VAL A 85 -0.34 -9.60 6.23
C VAL A 85 -0.78 -8.78 5.02
N ASP A 86 0.16 -8.11 4.33
CA ASP A 86 -0.13 -7.34 3.14
C ASP A 86 -0.62 -8.23 1.99
N ALA A 87 0.04 -9.37 1.78
CA ALA A 87 -0.38 -10.33 0.76
C ALA A 87 -1.80 -10.85 1.03
N ALA A 88 -2.11 -11.17 2.28
CA ALA A 88 -3.44 -11.63 2.68
C ALA A 88 -4.49 -10.51 2.51
N THR A 89 -4.15 -9.28 2.84
CA THR A 89 -5.04 -8.13 2.68
C THR A 89 -5.42 -7.93 1.21
N ALA A 90 -4.44 -7.97 0.33
CA ALA A 90 -4.68 -7.84 -1.12
C ALA A 90 -5.56 -8.98 -1.64
N ARG A 91 -5.27 -10.21 -1.22
CA ARG A 91 -6.09 -11.39 -1.58
C ARG A 91 -7.53 -11.24 -1.11
N ASN A 92 -7.72 -10.81 0.12
CA ASN A 92 -9.06 -10.63 0.69
C ASN A 92 -9.82 -9.49 0.01
N ALA A 93 -9.11 -8.49 -0.49
CA ALA A 93 -9.70 -7.39 -1.26
C ALA A 93 -9.95 -7.76 -2.74
N GLY A 94 -9.37 -8.85 -3.22
CA GLY A 94 -9.48 -9.26 -4.62
C GLY A 94 -8.64 -8.40 -5.56
N MET A 95 -7.46 -7.95 -5.13
CA MET A 95 -6.59 -7.09 -5.93
C MET A 95 -5.19 -7.66 -6.05
N ASP A 96 -4.48 -7.23 -7.09
CA ASP A 96 -3.08 -7.61 -7.31
C ASP A 96 -2.18 -7.01 -6.24
N CYS A 97 -1.09 -7.72 -5.93
CA CYS A 97 -0.13 -7.32 -4.91
C CYS A 97 1.29 -7.33 -5.46
N ILE A 98 2.01 -6.23 -5.24
CA ILE A 98 3.46 -6.17 -5.40
C ILE A 98 4.07 -6.23 -4.01
N LEU A 99 5.02 -7.13 -3.79
CA LEU A 99 5.75 -7.20 -2.52
C LEU A 99 7.14 -6.60 -2.70
N VAL A 100 7.61 -5.89 -1.68
CA VAL A 100 8.92 -5.24 -1.69
C VAL A 100 9.88 -6.01 -0.79
N SER A 101 11.14 -6.17 -1.24
CA SER A 101 12.12 -7.00 -0.55
C SER A 101 13.00 -6.23 0.46
N TRP A 102 12.88 -4.91 0.53
CA TRP A 102 13.69 -4.10 1.46
C TRP A 102 13.11 -3.97 2.87
N GLY A 103 12.00 -4.67 3.16
CA GLY A 103 11.43 -4.76 4.51
C GLY A 103 12.08 -5.86 5.33
N PHE A 104 11.34 -6.41 6.30
CA PHE A 104 11.86 -7.40 7.25
C PHE A 104 11.78 -8.85 6.76
N ARG A 105 11.11 -9.11 5.63
CA ARG A 105 10.90 -10.47 5.11
C ARG A 105 11.89 -10.77 3.98
N LYS A 106 12.37 -12.04 3.96
CA LYS A 106 13.26 -12.49 2.89
C LYS A 106 12.51 -12.64 1.58
N ARG A 107 13.21 -12.41 0.47
CA ARG A 107 12.64 -12.48 -0.87
C ARG A 107 11.99 -13.83 -1.17
N GLU A 108 12.64 -14.92 -0.75
CA GLU A 108 12.12 -16.28 -0.96
C GLU A 108 10.78 -16.49 -0.26
N LEU A 109 10.63 -15.94 0.95
CA LEU A 109 9.38 -16.01 1.68
C LEU A 109 8.29 -15.19 0.98
N LEU A 110 8.63 -13.99 0.51
CA LEU A 110 7.70 -13.14 -0.22
C LEU A 110 7.20 -13.82 -1.51
N ALA A 111 8.08 -14.50 -2.23
CA ALA A 111 7.72 -15.23 -3.45
C ALA A 111 6.69 -16.33 -3.16
N SER A 112 6.72 -16.93 -1.97
CA SER A 112 5.79 -17.98 -1.58
C SER A 112 4.34 -17.49 -1.43
N TYR A 113 4.12 -16.18 -1.34
CA TYR A 113 2.76 -15.58 -1.25
C TYR A 113 2.16 -15.26 -2.61
N ASP A 114 2.87 -15.59 -3.69
CA ASP A 114 2.40 -15.45 -5.07
C ASP A 114 2.00 -14.02 -5.46
N PRO A 115 2.84 -13.01 -5.22
CA PRO A 115 2.56 -11.66 -5.71
C PRO A 115 2.68 -11.59 -7.23
N VAL A 116 2.06 -10.58 -7.85
CA VAL A 116 2.23 -10.37 -9.30
C VAL A 116 3.65 -9.93 -9.65
N ALA A 117 4.37 -9.31 -8.71
CA ALA A 117 5.77 -8.95 -8.88
C ALA A 117 6.42 -8.71 -7.51
N ILE A 118 7.75 -8.77 -7.48
CA ILE A 118 8.56 -8.39 -6.33
C ILE A 118 9.46 -7.23 -6.76
N ALA A 119 9.42 -6.13 -5.99
CA ALA A 119 10.30 -5.00 -6.19
C ALA A 119 11.48 -5.09 -5.22
N ASP A 120 12.69 -5.04 -5.73
CA ASP A 120 13.90 -5.09 -4.91
C ASP A 120 14.44 -3.69 -4.58
N GLN A 121 13.99 -2.68 -5.30
CA GLN A 121 14.31 -1.27 -5.06
C GLN A 121 13.12 -0.38 -5.45
N PRO A 122 13.02 0.84 -4.92
CA PRO A 122 11.85 1.70 -5.18
C PRO A 122 11.58 1.98 -6.65
N SER A 123 12.62 2.12 -7.48
CA SER A 123 12.46 2.35 -8.91
C SER A 123 11.79 1.18 -9.64
N ASP A 124 11.88 -0.04 -9.11
CA ASP A 124 11.22 -1.20 -9.69
C ASP A 124 9.70 -1.07 -9.66
N ILE A 125 9.15 -0.41 -8.65
CA ILE A 125 7.72 -0.16 -8.55
C ILE A 125 7.23 0.62 -9.76
N TRP A 126 7.94 1.70 -10.11
CA TRP A 126 7.61 2.51 -11.28
C TRP A 126 7.63 1.68 -12.56
N GLU A 127 8.67 0.89 -12.75
CA GLU A 127 8.80 0.03 -13.94
C GLU A 127 7.67 -1.00 -14.02
N ILE A 128 7.30 -1.62 -12.90
CA ILE A 128 6.23 -2.61 -12.84
C ILE A 128 4.90 -1.96 -13.20
N LEU A 129 4.61 -0.79 -12.66
CA LEU A 129 3.34 -0.09 -12.90
C LEU A 129 3.19 0.40 -14.34
N ASN A 130 4.29 0.55 -15.06
CA ASN A 130 4.28 1.03 -16.46
C ASN A 130 4.42 -0.09 -17.50
N ARG A 131 4.33 -1.33 -17.10
CA ARG A 131 4.36 -2.47 -18.01
C ARG A 131 3.12 -2.58 -18.87
#